data_7306c1b9e126941414ae380d432dc11c
#
_entry.id   7306c1b9e126941414ae380d432dc11c
#
_cell.length_a   1.000
_cell.length_b   1.000
_cell.length_c   1.000
_cell.angle_alpha   90.00
_cell.angle_beta   90.00
_cell.angle_gamma   90.00
#
_symmetry.space_group_name_H-M   'P 1'
#
loop_
_entity.id
_entity.type
_entity.pdbx_description
1 polymer ?
#
loop_
_entity_poly.entity_id
_entity_poly.type
_entity_poly.pdbx_seq_one_letter_code
_entity_poly.pdbx_strand_id
1 'polypeptide(L)'
;MKLIKVFLLCLILSSCSNEKQQSKIYKSIDYKDLNIFISDSIPPLLEFDKNHLDIFSLWKDIFLIKSVRSIVISDPRQLSFTLSALQKDIIKINDVSVPSVLSRPRVIGRFRVLKTDILKIDIDNLSIENFKTFQNHLRDIVVSYNAFVNIMNLEVTKDNNEDFMKD
;
A
#
# COMPACT_ATOMS: atom_id res chain seq x y z
N MET A 1 7.71 -21.18 -61.37
CA MET A 1 6.82 -20.95 -60.23
C MET A 1 7.12 -21.82 -58.99
N LYS A 2 7.65 -23.02 -59.06
CA LYS A 2 7.94 -23.89 -57.92
C LYS A 2 9.17 -23.39 -57.09
N LEU A 3 10.22 -22.85 -57.72
CA LEU A 3 11.43 -22.35 -57.04
C LEU A 3 11.17 -21.12 -56.14
N ILE A 4 10.25 -20.22 -56.57
CA ILE A 4 9.89 -19.02 -55.78
C ILE A 4 9.16 -19.37 -54.50
N LYS A 5 8.31 -20.43 -54.51
CA LYS A 5 7.61 -20.89 -53.32
C LYS A 5 8.54 -21.51 -52.29
N VAL A 6 9.60 -22.17 -52.70
CA VAL A 6 10.62 -22.76 -51.80
C VAL A 6 11.45 -21.66 -51.17
N PHE A 7 11.81 -20.62 -51.92
CA PHE A 7 12.58 -19.50 -51.40
C PHE A 7 11.82 -18.67 -50.38
N LEU A 8 10.48 -18.49 -50.61
CA LEU A 8 9.58 -17.81 -49.65
C LEU A 8 9.45 -18.61 -48.35
N LEU A 9 9.41 -19.95 -48.44
CA LEU A 9 9.30 -20.81 -47.24
C LEU A 9 10.59 -20.76 -46.38
N CYS A 10 11.76 -20.66 -46.98
CA CYS A 10 13.02 -20.54 -46.25
C CYS A 10 13.16 -19.19 -45.51
N LEU A 11 12.59 -18.11 -46.04
CA LEU A 11 12.62 -16.79 -45.39
C LEU A 11 11.78 -16.75 -44.11
N ILE A 12 10.72 -17.56 -44.04
CA ILE A 12 9.85 -17.61 -42.84
C ILE A 12 10.51 -18.38 -41.69
N LEU A 13 11.39 -19.32 -41.99
CA LEU A 13 12.09 -20.14 -40.99
C LEU A 13 13.32 -19.44 -40.38
N SER A 14 13.84 -18.38 -40.98
CA SER A 14 14.97 -17.62 -40.44
C SER A 14 14.58 -16.47 -39.51
N SER A 15 13.28 -16.24 -39.30
CA SER A 15 12.77 -15.16 -38.42
C SER A 15 12.62 -15.57 -36.95
N CYS A 16 13.03 -16.79 -36.56
CA CYS A 16 13.24 -17.09 -35.15
C CYS A 16 14.59 -16.52 -34.69
N SER A 17 14.64 -15.20 -34.54
CA SER A 17 15.70 -14.58 -33.74
C SER A 17 15.50 -15.09 -32.31
N ASN A 18 16.45 -15.94 -31.88
CA ASN A 18 16.70 -16.21 -30.48
C ASN A 18 16.98 -14.87 -29.77
N GLU A 19 15.95 -14.14 -29.37
CA GLU A 19 16.09 -13.28 -28.22
C GLU A 19 16.49 -14.21 -27.08
N LYS A 20 17.81 -14.26 -26.82
CA LYS A 20 18.30 -14.70 -25.52
C LYS A 20 17.61 -13.80 -24.52
N GLN A 21 16.45 -14.23 -24.02
CA GLN A 21 15.96 -13.77 -22.74
C GLN A 21 17.09 -14.06 -21.76
N GLN A 22 17.97 -13.07 -21.59
CA GLN A 22 18.75 -13.01 -20.38
C GLN A 22 17.73 -12.99 -19.26
N SER A 23 17.43 -14.18 -18.73
CA SER A 23 16.78 -14.30 -17.44
C SER A 23 17.67 -13.53 -16.48
N LYS A 24 17.34 -12.26 -16.25
CA LYS A 24 17.85 -11.53 -15.10
C LYS A 24 17.53 -12.43 -13.94
N ILE A 25 18.54 -13.08 -13.40
CA ILE A 25 18.43 -13.83 -12.14
C ILE A 25 18.12 -12.75 -11.12
N TYR A 26 16.82 -12.46 -10.93
CA TYR A 26 16.37 -11.65 -9.83
C TYR A 26 16.73 -12.44 -8.58
N LYS A 27 17.80 -12.01 -7.95
CA LYS A 27 18.18 -12.54 -6.65
C LYS A 27 16.98 -12.27 -5.74
N SER A 28 16.24 -13.32 -5.41
CA SER A 28 15.02 -13.21 -4.58
C SER A 28 15.42 -12.63 -3.22
N ILE A 29 14.61 -11.71 -2.74
CA ILE A 29 14.77 -11.17 -1.38
C ILE A 29 14.59 -12.33 -0.40
N ASP A 30 15.47 -12.40 0.59
CA ASP A 30 15.30 -13.32 1.69
C ASP A 30 14.14 -12.82 2.58
N TYR A 31 13.07 -13.60 2.64
CA TYR A 31 11.91 -13.29 3.50
C TYR A 31 12.26 -13.22 4.97
N LYS A 32 13.38 -13.85 5.39
CA LYS A 32 13.89 -13.73 6.74
C LYS A 32 14.37 -12.29 7.03
N ASP A 33 15.10 -11.68 6.09
CA ASP A 33 15.56 -10.29 6.22
C ASP A 33 14.37 -9.33 6.23
N LEU A 34 13.34 -9.60 5.43
CA LEU A 34 12.11 -8.82 5.42
C LEU A 34 11.36 -8.95 6.76
N ASN A 35 11.27 -10.15 7.31
CA ASN A 35 10.64 -10.38 8.62
C ASN A 35 11.38 -9.65 9.75
N ILE A 36 12.71 -9.73 9.78
CA ILE A 36 13.54 -8.99 10.74
C ILE A 36 13.31 -7.49 10.60
N PHE A 37 13.28 -6.98 9.37
CA PHE A 37 13.01 -5.56 9.15
C PHE A 37 11.63 -5.15 9.68
N ILE A 38 10.59 -5.93 9.42
CA ILE A 38 9.23 -5.63 9.90
C ILE A 38 9.21 -5.62 11.43
N SER A 39 9.83 -6.61 12.09
CA SER A 39 9.83 -6.69 13.56
C SER A 39 10.64 -5.58 14.23
N ASP A 40 11.79 -5.22 13.67
CA ASP A 40 12.78 -4.40 14.37
C ASP A 40 12.76 -2.93 13.96
N SER A 41 12.26 -2.64 12.75
CA SER A 41 12.39 -1.33 12.13
C SER A 41 11.06 -0.64 11.81
N ILE A 42 9.96 -1.38 11.80
CA ILE A 42 8.62 -0.82 11.60
C ILE A 42 8.07 -0.39 12.95
N PRO A 43 7.59 0.86 13.11
CA PRO A 43 6.98 1.28 14.36
C PRO A 43 5.69 0.53 14.63
N PRO A 44 5.30 0.36 15.91
CA PRO A 44 4.02 -0.26 16.24
C PRO A 44 2.86 0.54 15.65
N LEU A 45 1.83 -0.17 15.20
CA LEU A 45 0.63 0.45 14.66
C LEU A 45 -0.23 1.03 15.78
N LEU A 46 -0.65 2.27 15.60
CA LEU A 46 -1.65 2.89 16.45
C LEU A 46 -3.03 2.30 16.17
N GLU A 47 -3.84 2.25 17.21
CA GLU A 47 -5.24 1.80 17.14
C GLU A 47 -6.17 3.02 17.19
N PHE A 48 -7.32 2.89 16.53
CA PHE A 48 -8.41 3.83 16.72
C PHE A 48 -8.93 3.73 18.15
N ASP A 49 -9.27 4.88 18.75
CA ASP A 49 -9.80 4.91 20.11
C ASP A 49 -11.11 4.11 20.19
N LYS A 50 -11.11 3.12 21.08
CA LYS A 50 -12.24 2.21 21.27
C LYS A 50 -13.50 2.93 21.77
N ASN A 51 -13.34 4.05 22.46
CA ASN A 51 -14.46 4.84 22.98
C ASN A 51 -15.22 5.59 21.88
N HIS A 52 -14.66 5.67 20.67
CA HIS A 52 -15.22 6.42 19.55
C HIS A 52 -15.40 5.56 18.28
N LEU A 53 -15.50 4.24 18.45
CA LEU A 53 -15.66 3.32 17.32
C LEU A 53 -16.99 3.52 16.57
N ASP A 54 -18.02 3.97 17.22
CA ASP A 54 -19.31 4.37 16.65
C ASP A 54 -19.12 5.49 15.62
N ILE A 55 -18.37 6.54 15.96
CA ILE A 55 -18.08 7.68 15.08
C ILE A 55 -17.22 7.22 13.89
N PHE A 56 -16.16 6.45 14.14
CA PHE A 56 -15.30 5.95 13.06
C PHE A 56 -16.05 5.01 12.13
N SER A 57 -17.01 4.24 12.62
CA SER A 57 -17.81 3.32 11.81
C SER A 57 -18.76 4.02 10.83
N LEU A 58 -19.03 5.31 11.02
CA LEU A 58 -19.75 6.13 10.04
C LEU A 58 -19.01 6.25 8.72
N TRP A 59 -17.68 6.14 8.74
CA TRP A 59 -16.90 6.10 7.54
C TRP A 59 -16.75 4.66 7.03
N LYS A 60 -17.54 4.31 6.03
CA LYS A 60 -17.60 2.93 5.50
C LYS A 60 -16.24 2.44 5.00
N ASP A 61 -15.39 3.34 4.48
CA ASP A 61 -14.08 3.01 3.93
C ASP A 61 -13.01 2.82 5.01
N ILE A 62 -13.33 3.08 6.28
CA ILE A 62 -12.37 2.95 7.39
C ILE A 62 -11.79 1.52 7.49
N PHE A 63 -12.56 0.51 7.08
CA PHE A 63 -12.09 -0.88 7.06
C PHE A 63 -10.95 -1.09 6.06
N LEU A 64 -11.00 -0.42 4.91
CA LEU A 64 -9.94 -0.47 3.90
C LEU A 64 -8.66 0.17 4.45
N ILE A 65 -8.80 1.27 5.19
CA ILE A 65 -7.67 1.93 5.84
C ILE A 65 -7.10 1.05 6.95
N LYS A 66 -7.94 0.37 7.73
CA LYS A 66 -7.51 -0.59 8.75
C LYS A 66 -6.75 -1.79 8.17
N SER A 67 -6.95 -2.11 6.88
CA SER A 67 -6.22 -3.19 6.21
C SER A 67 -4.71 -2.93 6.10
N VAL A 68 -4.24 -1.68 6.31
CA VAL A 68 -2.80 -1.37 6.47
C VAL A 68 -2.17 -2.24 7.56
N ARG A 69 -2.93 -2.62 8.58
CA ARG A 69 -2.49 -3.54 9.63
C ARG A 69 -1.99 -4.88 9.06
N SER A 70 -2.62 -5.37 8.00
CA SER A 70 -2.23 -6.61 7.35
C SER A 70 -0.79 -6.60 6.84
N ILE A 71 -0.23 -5.43 6.52
CA ILE A 71 1.17 -5.29 6.09
C ILE A 71 2.14 -5.78 7.17
N VAL A 72 1.80 -5.53 8.44
CA VAL A 72 2.69 -5.83 9.58
C VAL A 72 2.44 -7.21 10.16
N ILE A 73 1.19 -7.72 10.08
CA ILE A 73 0.81 -8.98 10.72
C ILE A 73 0.80 -10.18 9.77
N SER A 74 0.80 -9.94 8.45
CA SER A 74 0.78 -11.03 7.46
C SER A 74 2.15 -11.70 7.32
N ASP A 75 2.15 -12.92 6.84
CA ASP A 75 3.38 -13.60 6.42
C ASP A 75 4.11 -12.75 5.37
N PRO A 76 5.41 -12.44 5.56
CA PRO A 76 6.20 -11.66 4.61
C PRO A 76 6.13 -12.17 3.16
N ARG A 77 5.91 -13.48 2.96
CA ARG A 77 5.73 -14.09 1.63
C ARG A 77 4.45 -13.62 0.92
N GLN A 78 3.46 -13.15 1.68
CA GLN A 78 2.19 -12.63 1.15
C GLN A 78 2.18 -11.09 1.01
N LEU A 79 3.27 -10.44 1.39
CA LEU A 79 3.33 -8.98 1.47
C LEU A 79 3.02 -8.31 0.13
N SER A 80 3.56 -8.82 -0.98
CA SER A 80 3.27 -8.28 -2.32
C SER A 80 1.78 -8.35 -2.66
N PHE A 81 1.14 -9.48 -2.35
CA PHE A 81 -0.31 -9.64 -2.54
C PHE A 81 -1.10 -8.66 -1.66
N THR A 82 -0.73 -8.55 -0.38
CA THR A 82 -1.36 -7.65 0.58
C THR A 82 -1.25 -6.20 0.14
N LEU A 83 -0.08 -5.76 -0.31
CA LEU A 83 0.15 -4.40 -0.81
C LEU A 83 -0.63 -4.13 -2.10
N SER A 84 -0.66 -5.08 -3.05
CA SER A 84 -1.44 -4.96 -4.28
C SER A 84 -2.94 -4.81 -4.00
N ALA A 85 -3.46 -5.59 -3.07
CA ALA A 85 -4.87 -5.48 -2.65
C ALA A 85 -5.14 -4.11 -2.03
N LEU A 86 -4.27 -3.67 -1.12
CA LEU A 86 -4.38 -2.37 -0.47
C LEU A 86 -4.33 -1.21 -1.47
N GLN A 87 -3.43 -1.25 -2.47
CA GLN A 87 -3.36 -0.23 -3.52
C GLN A 87 -4.65 -0.16 -4.34
N LYS A 88 -5.21 -1.32 -4.72
CA LYS A 88 -6.48 -1.39 -5.47
C LYS A 88 -7.65 -0.82 -4.67
N ASP A 89 -7.63 -1.00 -3.37
CA ASP A 89 -8.72 -0.55 -2.51
C ASP A 89 -8.60 0.92 -2.16
N ILE A 90 -7.39 1.41 -1.83
CA ILE A 90 -7.19 2.80 -1.43
C ILE A 90 -7.46 3.79 -2.56
N ILE A 91 -7.30 3.39 -3.82
CA ILE A 91 -7.64 4.21 -5.00
C ILE A 91 -9.13 4.54 -5.02
N LYS A 92 -9.99 3.62 -4.61
CA LYS A 92 -11.45 3.76 -4.63
C LYS A 92 -11.95 4.77 -3.59
N ILE A 93 -11.18 5.01 -2.53
CA ILE A 93 -11.58 5.93 -1.46
C ILE A 93 -11.41 7.37 -1.94
N ASN A 94 -12.49 8.13 -1.85
CA ASN A 94 -12.50 9.56 -2.19
C ASN A 94 -12.66 10.39 -0.90
N ASP A 95 -12.10 11.60 -0.89
CA ASP A 95 -12.24 12.56 0.21
C ASP A 95 -13.72 12.88 0.52
N VAL A 96 -14.58 12.82 -0.49
CA VAL A 96 -16.04 13.04 -0.36
C VAL A 96 -16.73 11.93 0.45
N SER A 97 -16.13 10.74 0.53
CA SER A 97 -16.68 9.63 1.33
C SER A 97 -16.48 9.81 2.83
N VAL A 98 -15.64 10.77 3.24
CA VAL A 98 -15.38 11.06 4.65
C VAL A 98 -16.62 11.71 5.27
N PRO A 99 -17.21 11.15 6.33
CA PRO A 99 -18.35 11.74 7.01
C PRO A 99 -18.06 13.16 7.48
N SER A 100 -19.09 14.04 7.49
CA SER A 100 -18.93 15.45 7.84
C SER A 100 -18.30 15.66 9.21
N VAL A 101 -18.63 14.83 10.19
CA VAL A 101 -18.06 14.84 11.54
C VAL A 101 -16.54 14.59 11.54
N LEU A 102 -16.02 13.83 10.58
CA LEU A 102 -14.60 13.53 10.42
C LEU A 102 -13.93 14.34 9.31
N SER A 103 -14.70 15.11 8.52
CA SER A 103 -14.22 15.86 7.35
C SER A 103 -13.53 17.17 7.76
N ARG A 104 -12.48 17.04 8.57
CA ARG A 104 -11.64 18.17 8.99
C ARG A 104 -10.43 18.27 8.05
N PRO A 105 -9.92 19.48 7.74
CA PRO A 105 -8.77 19.66 6.86
C PRO A 105 -7.55 18.84 7.27
N ARG A 106 -7.31 18.67 8.57
CA ARG A 106 -6.21 17.88 9.11
C ARG A 106 -6.38 16.38 8.85
N VAL A 107 -7.59 15.86 9.01
CA VAL A 107 -7.92 14.45 8.72
C VAL A 107 -7.74 14.17 7.24
N ILE A 108 -8.33 14.98 6.38
CA ILE A 108 -8.21 14.86 4.92
C ILE A 108 -6.75 14.95 4.48
N GLY A 109 -5.99 15.91 5.02
CA GLY A 109 -4.57 16.06 4.70
C GLY A 109 -3.76 14.82 5.06
N ARG A 110 -3.97 14.22 6.24
CA ARG A 110 -3.26 12.99 6.66
C ARG A 110 -3.70 11.78 5.87
N PHE A 111 -4.98 11.69 5.52
CA PHE A 111 -5.47 10.63 4.65
C PHE A 111 -4.81 10.68 3.26
N ARG A 112 -4.68 11.87 2.65
CA ARG A 112 -4.02 12.05 1.35
C ARG A 112 -2.55 11.62 1.39
N VAL A 113 -1.83 11.94 2.49
CA VAL A 113 -0.44 11.49 2.67
C VAL A 113 -0.38 9.97 2.73
N LEU A 114 -1.20 9.33 3.57
CA LEU A 114 -1.27 7.87 3.67
C LEU A 114 -1.58 7.23 2.30
N LYS A 115 -2.57 7.76 1.58
CA LYS A 115 -2.92 7.28 0.24
C LYS A 115 -1.74 7.40 -0.73
N THR A 116 -1.02 8.49 -0.69
CA THR A 116 0.17 8.72 -1.53
C THR A 116 1.27 7.72 -1.22
N ASP A 117 1.57 7.48 0.05
CA ASP A 117 2.62 6.55 0.47
C ASP A 117 2.28 5.10 0.07
N ILE A 118 1.02 4.69 0.21
CA ILE A 118 0.56 3.38 -0.24
C ILE A 118 0.72 3.22 -1.77
N LEU A 119 0.37 4.25 -2.54
CA LEU A 119 0.43 4.20 -4.00
C LEU A 119 1.86 4.33 -4.56
N LYS A 120 2.78 4.88 -3.79
CA LYS A 120 4.17 5.09 -4.19
C LYS A 120 5.00 3.81 -4.16
N ILE A 121 4.63 2.82 -3.34
CA ILE A 121 5.42 1.60 -3.20
C ILE A 121 5.38 0.78 -4.50
N ASP A 122 6.56 0.49 -5.05
CA ASP A 122 6.70 -0.34 -6.25
C ASP A 122 6.80 -1.81 -5.82
N ILE A 123 5.74 -2.56 -6.11
CA ILE A 123 5.60 -3.96 -5.70
C ILE A 123 6.18 -4.89 -6.78
N ASP A 124 6.10 -4.48 -8.04
CA ASP A 124 6.46 -5.33 -9.19
C ASP A 124 7.98 -5.42 -9.39
N ASN A 125 8.73 -4.42 -8.91
CA ASN A 125 10.18 -4.35 -9.02
C ASN A 125 10.91 -4.68 -7.72
N LEU A 126 10.34 -5.55 -6.88
CA LEU A 126 10.96 -5.96 -5.63
C LEU A 126 12.22 -6.80 -5.91
N SER A 127 13.38 -6.17 -5.86
CA SER A 127 14.69 -6.76 -6.07
C SER A 127 15.65 -6.41 -4.93
N ILE A 128 16.77 -7.13 -4.82
CA ILE A 128 17.81 -6.79 -3.83
C ILE A 128 18.33 -5.36 -4.02
N GLU A 129 18.45 -4.89 -5.26
CA GLU A 129 18.93 -3.55 -5.57
C GLU A 129 17.98 -2.46 -5.03
N ASN A 130 16.66 -2.74 -5.03
CA ASN A 130 15.62 -1.82 -4.59
C ASN A 130 15.14 -2.09 -3.16
N PHE A 131 15.68 -3.11 -2.49
CA PHE A 131 15.18 -3.56 -1.19
C PHE A 131 15.19 -2.45 -0.13
N LYS A 132 16.25 -1.64 -0.09
CA LYS A 132 16.32 -0.50 0.85
C LYS A 132 15.25 0.55 0.59
N THR A 133 14.99 0.86 -0.67
CA THR A 133 13.93 1.78 -1.07
C THR A 133 12.55 1.23 -0.70
N PHE A 134 12.32 -0.05 -0.96
CA PHE A 134 11.10 -0.76 -0.55
C PHE A 134 10.88 -0.72 0.96
N GLN A 135 11.93 -0.99 1.76
CA GLN A 135 11.88 -0.90 3.21
C GLN A 135 11.49 0.51 3.70
N ASN A 136 12.06 1.55 3.07
CA ASN A 136 11.73 2.93 3.42
C ASN A 136 10.25 3.24 3.11
N HIS A 137 9.76 2.87 1.92
CA HIS A 137 8.34 3.07 1.57
C HIS A 137 7.41 2.29 2.49
N LEU A 138 7.77 1.07 2.88
CA LEU A 138 6.97 0.29 3.84
C LEU A 138 6.89 0.98 5.20
N ARG A 139 8.00 1.54 5.67
CA ARG A 139 8.03 2.35 6.90
C ARG A 139 7.18 3.62 6.76
N ASP A 140 7.29 4.33 5.62
CA ASP A 140 6.52 5.55 5.35
C ASP A 140 5.01 5.29 5.42
N ILE A 141 4.53 4.16 4.88
CA ILE A 141 3.13 3.76 4.96
C ILE A 141 2.69 3.63 6.42
N VAL A 142 3.49 2.97 7.27
CA VAL A 142 3.13 2.77 8.68
C VAL A 142 3.20 4.09 9.47
N VAL A 143 4.18 4.93 9.19
CA VAL A 143 4.29 6.25 9.82
C VAL A 143 3.12 7.15 9.43
N SER A 144 2.75 7.19 8.16
CA SER A 144 1.61 7.99 7.70
C SER A 144 0.27 7.44 8.20
N TYR A 145 0.13 6.11 8.31
CA TYR A 145 -1.02 5.49 8.96
C TYR A 145 -1.14 5.91 10.43
N ASN A 146 -0.05 5.83 11.19
CA ASN A 146 -0.04 6.24 12.59
C ASN A 146 -0.38 7.73 12.75
N ALA A 147 0.15 8.58 11.87
CA ALA A 147 -0.18 10.01 11.87
C ALA A 147 -1.67 10.27 11.54
N PHE A 148 -2.25 9.46 10.64
CA PHE A 148 -3.68 9.52 10.32
C PHE A 148 -4.54 9.06 11.50
N VAL A 149 -4.25 7.90 12.10
CA VAL A 149 -4.99 7.40 13.27
C VAL A 149 -4.91 8.36 14.46
N ASN A 150 -3.73 8.92 14.70
CA ASN A 150 -3.54 9.91 15.78
C ASN A 150 -4.41 11.15 15.58
N ILE A 151 -4.45 11.72 14.37
CA ILE A 151 -5.30 12.91 14.13
C ILE A 151 -6.78 12.56 14.20
N MET A 152 -7.19 11.37 13.76
CA MET A 152 -8.56 10.90 13.88
C MET A 152 -8.99 10.85 15.35
N ASN A 153 -8.18 10.21 16.21
CA ASN A 153 -8.44 10.12 17.63
C ASN A 153 -8.52 11.50 18.29
N LEU A 154 -7.62 12.44 17.93
CA LEU A 154 -7.59 13.79 18.47
C LEU A 154 -8.81 14.63 18.08
N GLU A 155 -9.26 14.57 16.84
CA GLU A 155 -10.38 15.40 16.37
C GLU A 155 -11.70 14.95 16.99
N VAL A 156 -11.92 13.64 17.15
CA VAL A 156 -13.13 13.13 17.82
C VAL A 156 -13.16 13.49 19.31
N THR A 157 -12.02 13.43 20.01
CA THR A 157 -11.94 13.81 21.42
C THR A 157 -12.24 15.30 21.65
N LYS A 158 -11.85 16.18 20.70
CA LYS A 158 -12.15 17.62 20.81
C LYS A 158 -13.64 17.94 20.69
N ASP A 159 -14.29 17.34 19.69
CA ASP A 159 -15.73 17.57 19.47
C ASP A 159 -16.54 17.19 20.72
N ASN A 160 -16.19 16.10 21.40
CA ASN A 160 -16.84 15.70 22.63
C ASN A 160 -16.62 16.69 23.77
N ASN A 161 -15.43 17.28 23.90
CA ASN A 161 -15.15 18.26 24.96
C ASN A 161 -15.85 19.63 24.72
N GLU A 162 -16.05 20.00 23.46
CA GLU A 162 -16.76 21.25 23.14
C GLU A 162 -18.27 21.16 23.42
N ASP A 163 -18.86 19.96 23.29
CA ASP A 163 -20.27 19.75 23.62
C ASP A 163 -20.53 19.78 25.13
N PHE A 164 -19.58 19.28 25.95
CA PHE A 164 -19.68 19.35 27.43
C PHE A 164 -19.49 20.78 27.99
N MET A 165 -18.95 21.72 27.24
CA MET A 165 -18.76 23.11 27.70
C MET A 165 -19.92 24.03 27.30
N LYS A 166 -20.94 23.53 26.62
CA LYS A 166 -22.11 24.32 26.17
C LYS A 166 -23.34 24.15 27.08
N ASP A 167 -23.29 23.21 28.04
CA ASP A 167 -24.28 22.99 29.08
C ASP A 167 -23.89 23.68 30.39
#